data_49001109d7b3119b96706ccbc4184855
#
_entry.id   49001109d7b3119b96706ccbc4184855
#
_cell.length_a   1.000
_cell.length_b   1.000
_cell.length_c   1.000
_cell.angle_alpha   90.00
_cell.angle_beta   90.00
_cell.angle_gamma   90.00
#
_symmetry.space_group_name_H-M   'P 1'
#
loop_
_entity.id
_entity.type
_entity.pdbx_description
1 polymer ?
#
loop_
_entity_poly.entity_id
_entity_poly.type
_entity_poly.pdbx_seq_one_letter_code
_entity_poly.pdbx_strand_id
1 'polypeptide(L)' 'MDRLELETPVTGVVWKVIAGPGAKVTAGDPVIIVESMKMEIPVEAPVDGTITEVLIAEGDATQQNAPVAVLETNNPD' A
#
# COMPACT_ATOMS: atom_id res chain seq x y z
N MET A 1 -3.68 11.89 -14.86
CA MET A 1 -3.68 10.68 -14.05
C MET A 1 -3.92 11.04 -12.61
N ASP A 2 -4.69 10.22 -11.92
CA ASP A 2 -5.03 10.50 -10.53
C ASP A 2 -4.04 9.82 -9.61
N ARG A 3 -3.79 10.46 -8.48
CA ARG A 3 -2.95 9.90 -7.43
C ARG A 3 -3.83 9.55 -6.24
N LEU A 4 -3.62 8.36 -5.73
CA LEU A 4 -4.38 7.86 -4.58
C LEU A 4 -3.41 7.51 -3.48
N GLU A 5 -3.75 7.90 -2.25
CA GLU A 5 -3.01 7.43 -1.08
C GLU A 5 -3.65 6.13 -0.61
N LEU A 6 -2.84 5.10 -0.50
CA LEU A 6 -3.30 3.83 0.02
C LEU A 6 -3.15 3.87 1.54
N GLU A 7 -4.24 3.56 2.24
CA GLU A 7 -4.28 3.61 3.70
C GLU A 7 -4.34 2.20 4.26
N THR A 8 -3.67 2.00 5.39
CA THR A 8 -3.77 0.71 6.06
C THR A 8 -5.13 0.58 6.74
N PRO A 9 -5.79 -0.58 6.61
CA PRO A 9 -7.07 -0.79 7.28
C PRO A 9 -6.94 -1.11 8.77
N VAL A 10 -5.71 -1.31 9.26
CA VAL A 10 -5.50 -1.73 10.65
C VAL A 10 -4.28 -1.04 11.23
N THR A 11 -4.24 -0.97 12.56
CA THR A 11 -3.06 -0.56 13.31
C THR A 11 -2.16 -1.78 13.51
N GLY A 12 -0.88 -1.63 13.22
CA GLY A 12 0.07 -2.73 13.35
C GLY A 12 1.47 -2.33 12.94
N VAL A 13 2.25 -3.32 12.54
CA VAL A 13 3.64 -3.13 12.12
C VAL A 13 3.77 -3.57 10.67
N VAL A 14 4.47 -2.79 9.87
CA VAL A 14 4.72 -3.14 8.47
C VAL A 14 5.62 -4.36 8.44
N TRP A 15 5.05 -5.47 7.97
CA TRP A 15 5.78 -6.74 7.89
C TRP A 15 6.58 -6.84 6.61
N LYS A 16 5.99 -6.40 5.50
CA LYS A 16 6.64 -6.53 4.21
C LYS A 16 6.13 -5.46 3.23
N VAL A 17 7.04 -4.91 2.44
CA VAL A 17 6.70 -4.06 1.31
C VAL A 17 6.84 -4.92 0.06
N ILE A 18 5.73 -5.21 -0.60
CA ILE A 18 5.71 -6.10 -1.77
C ILE A 18 5.95 -5.30 -3.04
N ALA A 19 5.30 -4.14 -3.17
CA ALA A 19 5.40 -3.30 -4.35
C ALA A 19 6.05 -1.98 -3.98
N GLY A 20 7.29 -1.79 -4.37
CA GLY A 20 8.03 -0.55 -4.13
C GLY A 20 7.79 0.49 -5.20
N PRO A 21 8.47 1.67 -5.08
CA PRO A 21 8.34 2.73 -6.08
C PRO A 21 8.69 2.22 -7.47
N GLY A 22 7.84 2.56 -8.43
CA GLY A 22 8.02 2.12 -9.82
C GLY A 22 7.30 0.82 -10.16
N ALA A 23 6.79 0.10 -9.17
CA ALA A 23 6.12 -1.16 -9.43
C ALA A 23 4.73 -0.93 -10.03
N LYS A 24 4.41 -1.70 -11.04
CA LYS A 24 3.08 -1.70 -11.64
C LYS A 24 2.22 -2.73 -10.92
N VAL A 25 1.01 -2.33 -10.58
CA VAL A 25 0.08 -3.18 -9.85
C VAL A 25 -1.26 -3.23 -10.56
N THR A 26 -1.98 -4.32 -10.29
CA THR A 26 -3.35 -4.52 -10.77
C THR A 26 -4.27 -4.44 -9.57
N ALA A 27 -5.51 -4.01 -9.79
CA ALA A 27 -6.50 -3.94 -8.70
C ALA A 27 -6.56 -5.28 -7.97
N GLY A 28 -6.48 -5.23 -6.65
CA GLY A 28 -6.45 -6.41 -5.80
C GLY A 28 -5.06 -6.91 -5.44
N ASP A 29 -4.01 -6.41 -6.09
CA ASP A 29 -2.65 -6.84 -5.77
C ASP A 29 -2.24 -6.31 -4.40
N PRO A 30 -1.58 -7.13 -3.58
CA PRO A 30 -1.05 -6.64 -2.30
C PRO A 30 0.15 -5.72 -2.56
N VAL A 31 0.16 -4.58 -1.90
CA VAL A 31 1.24 -3.61 -1.99
C VAL A 31 2.12 -3.68 -0.75
N ILE A 32 1.49 -3.75 0.41
CA ILE A 32 2.16 -3.80 1.70
C ILE A 32 1.40 -4.79 2.57
N ILE A 33 2.13 -5.52 3.41
CA ILE A 33 1.52 -6.41 4.40
C ILE A 33 1.76 -5.79 5.78
N VAL A 34 0.69 -5.60 6.53
CA VAL A 34 0.74 -5.10 7.90
C VAL A 34 0.38 -6.25 8.83
N GLU A 35 1.24 -6.49 9.82
CA GLU A 35 0.95 -7.48 10.85
C GLU A 35 0.20 -6.82 11.99
N SER A 36 -0.97 -7.37 12.32
CA SER A 36 -1.80 -6.89 13.40
C SER A 36 -2.39 -8.09 14.12
N MET A 37 -2.17 -8.17 15.44
CA MET A 37 -2.72 -9.24 16.27
C MET A 37 -2.43 -10.64 15.72
N LYS A 38 -1.18 -10.85 15.28
CA LYS A 38 -0.71 -12.13 14.72
C LYS A 38 -1.36 -12.48 13.38
N MET A 39 -2.00 -11.51 12.73
CA MET A 39 -2.57 -11.69 11.40
C MET A 39 -1.81 -10.81 10.41
N GLU A 40 -1.65 -11.32 9.21
CA GLU A 40 -1.03 -10.56 8.12
C GLU A 40 -2.15 -9.97 7.27
N ILE A 41 -2.25 -8.65 7.27
CA ILE A 41 -3.33 -7.94 6.60
C ILE A 41 -2.74 -7.20 5.39
N PRO A 42 -3.17 -7.53 4.17
CA PRO A 42 -2.66 -6.84 2.99
C PRO A 42 -3.31 -5.48 2.80
N VAL A 43 -2.52 -4.50 2.38
CA VAL A 43 -3.02 -3.26 1.82
C VAL A 43 -3.00 -3.45 0.31
N GLU A 44 -4.17 -3.54 -0.29
CA GLU A 44 -4.30 -3.89 -1.70
C GLU A 44 -4.49 -2.66 -2.55
N ALA A 45 -4.01 -2.73 -3.79
CA ALA A 45 -4.26 -1.68 -4.76
C ALA A 45 -5.75 -1.68 -5.11
N PRO A 46 -6.43 -0.53 -5.01
CA PRO A 46 -7.87 -0.48 -5.35
C PRO A 46 -8.14 -0.44 -6.85
N VAL A 47 -7.14 -0.05 -7.63
CA VAL A 47 -7.24 0.07 -9.08
C VAL A 47 -5.88 -0.26 -9.68
N ASP A 48 -5.85 -0.47 -11.00
CA ASP A 48 -4.60 -0.65 -11.71
C ASP A 48 -3.80 0.65 -11.70
N GLY A 49 -2.50 0.55 -11.53
CA GLY A 49 -1.66 1.73 -11.55
C GLY A 49 -0.21 1.43 -11.26
N THR A 50 0.52 2.47 -10.90
CA THR A 50 1.94 2.38 -10.58
C THR A 50 2.16 2.98 -9.19
N ILE A 51 2.91 2.27 -8.36
CA ILE A 51 3.30 2.80 -7.05
C ILE A 51 4.38 3.84 -7.28
N THR A 52 4.14 5.07 -6.84
CA THR A 52 5.10 6.16 -7.02
C THR A 52 5.91 6.43 -5.76
N GLU A 53 5.31 6.17 -4.58
CA GLU A 53 6.00 6.36 -3.31
C GLU A 53 5.54 5.32 -2.31
N VAL A 54 6.47 4.90 -1.46
CA VAL A 54 6.15 4.11 -0.27
C VAL A 54 6.53 4.97 0.92
N LEU A 55 5.56 5.24 1.79
CA LEU A 55 5.69 6.25 2.85
C LEU A 55 6.19 5.65 4.16
N ILE A 56 6.30 4.34 4.23
CA ILE A 56 6.74 3.63 5.43
C ILE A 56 7.72 2.53 5.03
N ALA A 57 8.46 2.03 6.02
CA ALA A 57 9.43 0.97 5.80
C ALA A 57 9.05 -0.27 6.60
N GLU A 58 9.59 -1.41 6.20
CA GLU A 58 9.43 -2.65 6.96
C GLU A 58 9.92 -2.45 8.38
N GLY A 59 9.12 -2.89 9.33
CA GLY A 59 9.39 -2.71 10.74
C GLY A 59 8.76 -1.47 11.37
N ASP A 60 8.24 -0.56 10.56
CA ASP A 60 7.61 0.66 11.08
C ASP A 60 6.23 0.34 11.65
N ALA A 61 5.89 1.02 12.74
CA ALA A 61 4.53 0.97 13.27
C ALA A 61 3.65 1.90 12.45
N THR A 62 2.41 1.49 12.21
CA THR A 62 1.45 2.30 11.50
C THR A 62 0.08 2.22 12.18
N GLN A 63 -0.71 3.27 12.05
CA GLN A 63 -2.03 3.35 12.64
C GLN A 63 -3.09 3.23 11.56
N GLN A 64 -4.25 2.71 11.97
CA GLN A 64 -5.39 2.56 11.07
C GLN A 64 -5.65 3.86 10.33
N ASN A 65 -5.87 3.74 9.02
CA ASN A 65 -6.13 4.86 8.10
C ASN A 65 -4.92 5.74 7.82
N ALA A 66 -3.73 5.37 8.31
CA ALA A 66 -2.53 6.12 7.96
C ALA A 66 -2.14 5.82 6.51
N PRO A 67 -1.67 6.82 5.75
CA PRO A 67 -1.22 6.58 4.39
C PRO A 67 0.09 5.79 4.39
N VAL A 68 0.19 4.79 3.55
CA VAL A 68 1.36 3.90 3.51
C VAL A 68 2.04 3.89 2.14
N ALA A 69 1.31 4.26 1.09
CA ALA A 69 1.87 4.30 -0.26
C ALA A 69 1.05 5.23 -1.12
N VAL A 70 1.64 5.67 -2.22
CA VAL A 70 0.94 6.49 -3.21
C VAL A 70 0.90 5.73 -4.51
N LEU A 71 -0.28 5.61 -5.08
CA LEU A 71 -0.52 4.95 -6.35
C LEU A 71 -0.98 5.97 -7.36
N GLU A 72 -0.40 5.94 -8.55
CA GLU A 72 -0.84 6.76 -9.66
C GLU A 72 -1.57 5.87 -10.65
N THR A 73 -2.79 6.24 -11.00
CA THR A 73 -3.61 5.41 -11.87
C THR A 73 -3.09 5.45 -13.30
N ASN A 74 -3.28 4.35 -14.03
CA ASN A 74 -2.92 4.28 -15.44
C ASN A 74 -4.07 4.68 -16.34
N ASN A 75 -5.17 5.13 -15.77
CA ASN A 75 -6.33 5.52 -16.54
C ASN A 75 -6.00 6.81 -17.30
N PRO A 76 -6.04 6.80 -18.64
CA PRO A 76 -5.68 7.99 -19.40
C PRO A 76 -6.72 9.10 -19.35
N ASP A 77 -7.84 8.88 -18.77
CA ASP A 77 -8.89 9.89 -18.70
C ASP A 77 -9.01 10.49 -17.36
#